data_3228ec4652bd39659d6dc3e0fabd4381
#
_entry.id   3228ec4652bd39659d6dc3e0fabd4381
#
_cell.length_a   1.000
_cell.length_b   1.000
_cell.length_c   1.000
_cell.angle_alpha   90.00
_cell.angle_beta   90.00
_cell.angle_gamma   90.00
#
_symmetry.space_group_name_H-M   'P 1'
#
loop_
_entity.id
_entity.type
_entity.pdbx_description
1 polymer ?
#
loop_
_entity_poly.entity_id
_entity_poly.type
_entity_poly.pdbx_seq_one_letter_code
_entity_poly.pdbx_strand_id
1 'polypeptide(L)'
;ETEWLNLSPKQRTQRITEALVNQESPLNQQSTLTKKTLAVFQTIAFCKRKYGRESIGLFIVSMTQNIDDILSILLLASWGNLQNRDGNIMLDIAPLLETVNDLENGPAIIQALMQHDHYSQHLQLRKNKQSVMIGYSDSNKDSGIASARWALQKSQIALAKTAAQHDIKLFLFHGRGGTISRGGGKTHTAVLGSPPGTINGYLRVTEQGEIIIKKISE
;
A
#
# COMPACT_ATOMS: atom_id res chain seq x y z
N GLU A 1 17.14 0.73 -18.67
CA GLU A 1 15.66 0.77 -18.57
C GLU A 1 15.00 -0.33 -19.42
N THR A 2 15.49 -0.57 -20.65
CA THR A 2 14.90 -1.57 -21.56
C THR A 2 15.04 -3.00 -21.01
N GLU A 3 16.14 -3.33 -20.35
CA GLU A 3 16.36 -4.64 -19.73
C GLU A 3 15.39 -4.91 -18.57
N TRP A 4 15.10 -3.89 -17.76
CA TRP A 4 14.19 -4.02 -16.62
C TRP A 4 12.76 -4.40 -17.04
N LEU A 5 12.27 -3.81 -18.12
CA LEU A 5 10.92 -4.07 -18.63
C LEU A 5 10.74 -5.51 -19.16
N ASN A 6 11.84 -6.14 -19.55
CA ASN A 6 11.85 -7.51 -20.06
C ASN A 6 11.95 -8.57 -18.94
N LEU A 7 12.23 -8.16 -17.70
CA LEU A 7 12.31 -9.08 -16.56
C LEU A 7 10.92 -9.52 -16.11
N SER A 8 10.79 -10.79 -15.78
CA SER A 8 9.61 -11.30 -15.09
C SER A 8 9.52 -10.73 -13.65
N PRO A 9 8.33 -10.71 -13.02
CA PRO A 9 8.19 -10.26 -11.62
C PRO A 9 9.16 -10.95 -10.66
N LYS A 10 9.40 -12.26 -10.85
CA LYS A 10 10.36 -13.02 -10.04
C LYS A 10 11.80 -12.53 -10.22
N GLN A 11 12.22 -12.25 -11.45
CA GLN A 11 13.56 -11.71 -11.74
C GLN A 11 13.71 -10.29 -11.19
N ARG A 12 12.68 -9.44 -11.31
CA ARG A 12 12.66 -8.11 -10.70
C ARG A 12 12.78 -8.18 -9.18
N THR A 13 11.99 -9.06 -8.54
CA THR A 13 12.08 -9.30 -7.09
C THR A 13 13.50 -9.68 -6.68
N GLN A 14 14.12 -10.64 -7.38
CA GLN A 14 15.49 -11.07 -7.09
C GLN A 14 16.48 -9.90 -7.22
N ARG A 15 16.41 -9.14 -8.31
CA ARG A 15 17.33 -8.02 -8.55
C ARG A 15 17.18 -6.89 -7.53
N ILE A 16 15.94 -6.59 -7.12
CA ILE A 16 15.68 -5.62 -6.04
C ILE A 16 16.24 -6.13 -4.72
N THR A 17 16.03 -7.40 -4.42
CA THR A 17 16.54 -8.02 -3.18
C THR A 17 18.07 -7.94 -3.12
N GLU A 18 18.75 -8.28 -4.21
CA GLU A 18 20.22 -8.14 -4.32
C GLU A 18 20.67 -6.69 -4.09
N ALA A 19 19.97 -5.72 -4.68
CA ALA A 19 20.28 -4.31 -4.51
C ALA A 19 20.07 -3.82 -3.06
N LEU A 20 19.04 -4.32 -2.37
CA LEU A 20 18.78 -4.02 -0.96
C LEU A 20 19.85 -4.65 -0.05
N VAL A 21 20.22 -5.92 -0.28
CA VAL A 21 21.27 -6.63 0.47
C VAL A 21 22.62 -5.92 0.32
N ASN A 22 23.00 -5.59 -0.91
CA ASN A 22 24.28 -4.98 -1.23
C ASN A 22 24.30 -3.46 -0.94
N GLN A 23 23.19 -2.89 -0.49
CA GLN A 23 23.03 -1.45 -0.27
C GLN A 23 23.48 -0.62 -1.50
N GLU A 24 23.07 -1.08 -2.68
CA GLU A 24 23.46 -0.45 -3.92
C GLU A 24 22.99 1.00 -4.00
N SER A 25 23.83 1.87 -4.48
CA SER A 25 23.49 3.27 -4.76
C SER A 25 22.85 3.41 -6.15
N PRO A 26 22.00 4.42 -6.36
CA PRO A 26 21.48 4.69 -7.69
C PRO A 26 22.60 5.05 -8.68
N LEU A 27 22.41 4.69 -9.95
CA LEU A 27 23.37 5.00 -11.00
C LEU A 27 23.63 6.52 -11.11
N ASN A 28 24.86 6.90 -11.42
CA ASN A 28 25.24 8.31 -11.59
C ASN A 28 24.48 8.99 -12.74
N GLN A 29 24.28 8.26 -13.84
CA GLN A 29 23.47 8.72 -14.97
C GLN A 29 22.01 8.27 -14.80
N GLN A 30 21.15 9.19 -14.41
CA GLN A 30 19.74 8.95 -14.19
C GLN A 30 18.90 9.69 -15.23
N SER A 31 17.84 9.04 -15.68
CA SER A 31 16.82 9.68 -16.51
C SER A 31 16.10 10.81 -15.75
N THR A 32 15.48 11.71 -16.48
CA THR A 32 14.66 12.78 -15.86
C THR A 32 13.54 12.21 -15.00
N LEU A 33 12.93 11.09 -15.41
CA LEU A 33 11.89 10.41 -14.65
C LEU A 33 12.44 9.85 -13.33
N THR A 34 13.58 9.16 -13.37
CA THR A 34 14.25 8.64 -12.17
C THR A 34 14.58 9.75 -11.17
N LYS A 35 15.12 10.86 -11.64
CA LYS A 35 15.41 12.03 -10.79
C LYS A 35 14.16 12.59 -10.13
N LYS A 36 13.05 12.74 -10.88
CA LYS A 36 11.77 13.20 -10.34
C LYS A 36 11.23 12.22 -9.29
N THR A 37 11.29 10.92 -9.55
CA THR A 37 10.84 9.89 -8.61
C THR A 37 11.66 9.92 -7.32
N LEU A 38 12.99 9.98 -7.41
CA LEU A 38 13.86 10.07 -6.24
C LEU A 38 13.62 11.37 -5.44
N ALA A 39 13.36 12.48 -6.13
CA ALA A 39 13.03 13.75 -5.46
C ALA A 39 11.78 13.65 -4.57
N VAL A 40 10.80 12.81 -4.91
CA VAL A 40 9.64 12.54 -4.04
C VAL A 40 10.10 11.92 -2.72
N PHE A 41 10.92 10.87 -2.77
CA PHE A 41 11.42 10.21 -1.55
C PHE A 41 12.33 11.12 -0.73
N GLN A 42 13.17 11.93 -1.38
CA GLN A 42 14.00 12.94 -0.72
C GLN A 42 13.14 13.99 -0.01
N THR A 43 12.05 14.43 -0.66
CA THR A 43 11.09 15.37 -0.06
C THR A 43 10.40 14.75 1.16
N ILE A 44 9.96 13.49 1.07
CA ILE A 44 9.39 12.75 2.21
C ILE A 44 10.42 12.68 3.35
N ALA A 45 11.66 12.35 3.04
CA ALA A 45 12.74 12.30 4.03
C ALA A 45 12.97 13.65 4.70
N PHE A 46 12.98 14.73 3.94
CA PHE A 46 13.06 16.09 4.47
C PHE A 46 11.89 16.43 5.38
N CYS A 47 10.66 16.18 4.95
CA CYS A 47 9.46 16.44 5.75
C CYS A 47 9.48 15.68 7.07
N LYS A 48 9.80 14.39 7.05
CA LYS A 48 9.87 13.56 8.27
C LYS A 48 10.96 14.01 9.23
N ARG A 49 12.10 14.49 8.74
CA ARG A 49 13.17 15.05 9.58
C ARG A 49 12.80 16.40 10.16
N LYS A 50 12.17 17.28 9.36
CA LYS A 50 11.87 18.66 9.76
C LYS A 50 10.62 18.78 10.62
N TYR A 51 9.57 18.03 10.29
CA TYR A 51 8.24 18.16 10.89
C TYR A 51 7.82 16.96 11.74
N GLY A 52 8.71 15.96 11.90
CA GLY A 52 8.46 14.76 12.67
C GLY A 52 7.99 13.55 11.82
N ARG A 53 8.09 12.37 12.43
CA ARG A 53 7.86 11.07 11.77
C ARG A 53 6.45 10.95 11.19
N GLU A 54 5.47 11.56 11.82
CA GLU A 54 4.05 11.46 11.47
C GLU A 54 3.61 12.49 10.40
N SER A 55 4.51 13.37 9.95
CA SER A 55 4.21 14.40 8.94
C SER A 55 3.78 13.79 7.59
N ILE A 56 4.31 12.62 7.26
CA ILE A 56 3.90 11.83 6.10
C ILE A 56 3.51 10.44 6.59
N GLY A 57 2.27 10.05 6.35
CA GLY A 57 1.73 8.76 6.77
C GLY A 57 2.03 7.63 5.78
N LEU A 58 0.99 7.07 5.16
CA LEU A 58 1.11 5.97 4.20
C LEU A 58 1.61 6.44 2.83
N PHE A 59 2.51 5.67 2.26
CA PHE A 59 2.83 5.72 0.83
C PHE A 59 2.00 4.64 0.12
N ILE A 60 1.04 5.06 -0.69
CA ILE A 60 0.12 4.15 -1.38
C ILE A 60 0.70 3.82 -2.75
N VAL A 61 0.72 2.53 -3.07
CA VAL A 61 1.22 2.02 -4.36
C VAL A 61 0.04 1.52 -5.16
N SER A 62 -0.37 2.31 -6.16
CA SER A 62 -1.45 1.95 -7.07
C SER A 62 -1.07 0.77 -7.96
N MET A 63 -2.06 0.02 -8.42
CA MET A 63 -1.88 -1.11 -9.36
C MET A 63 -0.86 -2.13 -8.87
N THR A 64 -0.87 -2.44 -7.57
CA THR A 64 0.01 -3.47 -7.01
C THR A 64 -0.43 -4.85 -7.47
N GLN A 65 0.40 -5.49 -8.26
CA GLN A 65 0.14 -6.82 -8.84
C GLN A 65 1.10 -7.89 -8.33
N ASN A 66 2.29 -7.50 -7.88
CA ASN A 66 3.32 -8.41 -7.41
C ASN A 66 4.13 -7.79 -6.27
N ILE A 67 4.94 -8.60 -5.60
CA ILE A 67 5.77 -8.13 -4.48
C ILE A 67 6.89 -7.18 -4.93
N ASP A 68 7.38 -7.30 -6.17
CA ASP A 68 8.40 -6.39 -6.72
C ASP A 68 7.92 -4.94 -6.78
N ASP A 69 6.62 -4.69 -6.95
CA ASP A 69 6.05 -3.35 -6.90
C ASP A 69 6.31 -2.68 -5.53
N ILE A 70 6.11 -3.43 -4.46
CA ILE A 70 6.30 -2.95 -3.09
C ILE A 70 7.78 -2.91 -2.69
N LEU A 71 8.55 -3.91 -3.06
CA LEU A 71 9.99 -3.95 -2.78
C LEU A 71 10.74 -2.83 -3.51
N SER A 72 10.28 -2.45 -4.71
CA SER A 72 10.79 -1.28 -5.42
C SER A 72 10.68 0.01 -4.61
N ILE A 73 9.60 0.17 -3.84
CA ILE A 73 9.42 1.33 -2.97
C ILE A 73 10.43 1.33 -1.82
N LEU A 74 10.75 0.16 -1.25
CA LEU A 74 11.81 0.07 -0.24
C LEU A 74 13.17 0.50 -0.81
N LEU A 75 13.52 0.03 -2.02
CA LEU A 75 14.77 0.40 -2.68
C LEU A 75 14.81 1.90 -3.00
N LEU A 76 13.75 2.45 -3.58
CA LEU A 76 13.65 3.89 -3.89
C LEU A 76 13.67 4.76 -2.63
N ALA A 77 13.06 4.30 -1.53
CA ALA A 77 13.11 4.98 -0.25
C ALA A 77 14.53 4.98 0.34
N SER A 78 15.27 3.89 0.19
CA SER A 78 16.68 3.81 0.54
C SER A 78 17.50 4.82 -0.26
N TRP A 79 17.35 4.83 -1.58
CA TRP A 79 18.02 5.78 -2.46
C TRP A 79 17.62 7.24 -2.22
N GLY A 80 16.43 7.48 -1.71
CA GLY A 80 15.92 8.81 -1.32
C GLY A 80 16.32 9.25 0.09
N ASN A 81 17.24 8.54 0.76
CA ASN A 81 17.70 8.84 2.13
C ASN A 81 16.57 8.83 3.18
N LEU A 82 15.59 7.94 3.03
CA LEU A 82 14.50 7.70 3.99
C LEU A 82 14.89 6.74 5.12
N GLN A 83 16.15 6.41 5.23
CA GLN A 83 16.67 5.55 6.30
C GLN A 83 16.93 6.36 7.57
N ASN A 84 16.73 5.71 8.73
CA ASN A 84 17.24 6.19 10.00
C ASN A 84 18.75 5.86 10.14
N ARG A 85 19.34 6.16 11.29
CA ARG A 85 20.77 5.89 11.58
C ARG A 85 21.13 4.41 11.52
N ASP A 86 20.17 3.53 11.75
CA ASP A 86 20.35 2.07 11.73
C ASP A 86 20.08 1.45 10.35
N GLY A 87 19.88 2.28 9.31
CA GLY A 87 19.57 1.82 7.95
C GLY A 87 18.12 1.43 7.71
N ASN A 88 17.24 1.60 8.68
CA ASN A 88 15.83 1.18 8.59
C ASN A 88 14.99 2.20 7.83
N ILE A 89 14.20 1.74 6.87
CA ILE A 89 13.31 2.59 6.07
C ILE A 89 12.15 3.11 6.93
N MET A 90 11.99 4.43 6.97
CA MET A 90 11.02 5.13 7.81
C MET A 90 9.75 5.50 7.03
N LEU A 91 9.16 4.54 6.31
CA LEU A 91 7.98 4.73 5.47
C LEU A 91 7.00 3.59 5.68
N ASP A 92 5.72 3.89 5.90
CA ASP A 92 4.65 2.91 5.86
C ASP A 92 4.16 2.77 4.43
N ILE A 93 4.17 1.56 3.89
CA ILE A 93 3.80 1.27 2.51
C ILE A 93 2.47 0.53 2.50
N ALA A 94 1.54 0.97 1.67
CA ALA A 94 0.23 0.35 1.50
C ALA A 94 0.03 -0.06 0.04
N PRO A 95 0.01 -1.35 -0.29
CA PRO A 95 -0.47 -1.82 -1.57
C PRO A 95 -1.92 -1.37 -1.78
N LEU A 96 -2.24 -0.91 -2.99
CA LEU A 96 -3.62 -0.62 -3.39
C LEU A 96 -4.07 -1.69 -4.39
N LEU A 97 -5.12 -2.41 -3.99
CA LEU A 97 -5.79 -3.43 -4.79
C LEU A 97 -7.04 -2.80 -5.42
N GLU A 98 -7.02 -2.57 -6.73
CA GLU A 98 -8.01 -1.74 -7.42
C GLU A 98 -9.02 -2.56 -8.23
N THR A 99 -8.56 -3.55 -8.98
CA THR A 99 -9.41 -4.41 -9.82
C THR A 99 -9.91 -5.63 -9.05
N VAL A 100 -10.88 -6.35 -9.61
CA VAL A 100 -11.33 -7.64 -9.04
C VAL A 100 -10.18 -8.63 -9.01
N ASN A 101 -9.37 -8.68 -10.04
CA ASN A 101 -8.20 -9.55 -10.10
C ASN A 101 -7.17 -9.20 -9.01
N ASP A 102 -6.90 -7.92 -8.76
CA ASP A 102 -6.00 -7.50 -7.67
C ASP A 102 -6.56 -7.90 -6.30
N LEU A 103 -7.89 -7.77 -6.11
CA LEU A 103 -8.55 -8.17 -4.87
C LEU A 103 -8.47 -9.69 -4.64
N GLU A 104 -8.57 -10.49 -5.69
CA GLU A 104 -8.47 -11.95 -5.62
C GLU A 104 -7.02 -12.41 -5.36
N ASN A 105 -6.05 -11.75 -5.98
CA ASN A 105 -4.62 -12.07 -5.82
C ASN A 105 -3.99 -11.41 -4.57
N GLY A 106 -4.61 -10.38 -4.03
CA GLY A 106 -4.10 -9.60 -2.88
C GLY A 106 -3.63 -10.43 -1.70
N PRO A 107 -4.40 -11.42 -1.20
CA PRO A 107 -3.95 -12.28 -0.11
C PRO A 107 -2.64 -13.01 -0.40
N ALA A 108 -2.42 -13.50 -1.63
CA ALA A 108 -1.18 -14.17 -2.01
C ALA A 108 -0.01 -13.18 -2.09
N ILE A 109 -0.23 -11.98 -2.61
CA ILE A 109 0.78 -10.90 -2.64
C ILE A 109 1.20 -10.53 -1.22
N ILE A 110 0.25 -10.31 -0.33
CA ILE A 110 0.51 -9.95 1.07
C ILE A 110 1.22 -11.08 1.81
N GLN A 111 0.83 -12.33 1.58
CA GLN A 111 1.54 -13.49 2.14
C GLN A 111 2.99 -13.54 1.67
N ALA A 112 3.24 -13.39 0.38
CA ALA A 112 4.58 -13.39 -0.18
C ALA A 112 5.45 -12.24 0.36
N LEU A 113 4.87 -11.04 0.56
CA LEU A 113 5.56 -9.92 1.21
C LEU A 113 5.93 -10.25 2.66
N MET A 114 5.02 -10.84 3.44
CA MET A 114 5.28 -11.21 4.84
C MET A 114 6.36 -12.30 4.96
N GLN A 115 6.50 -13.15 3.95
CA GLN A 115 7.51 -14.21 3.89
C GLN A 115 8.87 -13.72 3.33
N HIS A 116 8.92 -12.53 2.74
CA HIS A 116 10.14 -11.97 2.19
C HIS A 116 11.01 -11.34 3.29
N ASP A 117 12.25 -11.78 3.46
CA ASP A 117 13.12 -11.42 4.59
C ASP A 117 13.22 -9.91 4.84
N HIS A 118 13.54 -9.11 3.81
CA HIS A 118 13.66 -7.66 3.95
C HIS A 118 12.34 -6.99 4.30
N TYR A 119 11.22 -7.48 3.75
CA TYR A 119 9.92 -6.89 4.05
C TYR A 119 9.42 -7.30 5.44
N SER A 120 9.65 -8.54 5.85
CA SER A 120 9.38 -9.03 7.21
C SER A 120 10.13 -8.21 8.25
N GLN A 121 11.43 -7.96 8.06
CA GLN A 121 12.22 -7.07 8.91
C GLN A 121 11.64 -5.65 8.95
N HIS A 122 11.26 -5.11 7.80
CA HIS A 122 10.59 -3.80 7.72
C HIS A 122 9.29 -3.77 8.54
N LEU A 123 8.46 -4.81 8.48
CA LEU A 123 7.22 -4.92 9.27
C LEU A 123 7.49 -5.01 10.77
N GLN A 124 8.51 -5.78 11.20
CA GLN A 124 8.90 -5.85 12.62
C GLN A 124 9.23 -4.47 13.18
N LEU A 125 9.99 -3.66 12.44
CA LEU A 125 10.31 -2.27 12.81
C LEU A 125 9.08 -1.35 12.84
N ARG A 126 8.01 -1.75 12.17
CA ARG A 126 6.70 -1.08 12.11
C ARG A 126 5.69 -1.68 13.11
N LYS A 127 6.16 -2.42 14.13
CA LYS A 127 5.32 -3.10 15.15
C LYS A 127 4.36 -4.11 14.54
N ASN A 128 4.80 -4.83 13.51
CA ASN A 128 4.04 -5.81 12.75
C ASN A 128 2.70 -5.24 12.23
N LYS A 129 2.73 -4.03 11.67
CA LYS A 129 1.56 -3.38 11.08
C LYS A 129 1.67 -3.35 9.57
N GLN A 130 0.64 -3.86 8.89
CA GLN A 130 0.49 -3.75 7.44
C GLN A 130 -0.80 -3.03 7.11
N SER A 131 -0.69 -1.96 6.34
CA SER A 131 -1.86 -1.31 5.73
C SER A 131 -2.05 -1.81 4.31
N VAL A 132 -3.29 -2.09 3.92
CA VAL A 132 -3.68 -2.43 2.55
C VAL A 132 -4.84 -1.53 2.17
N MET A 133 -4.70 -0.83 1.05
CA MET A 133 -5.81 -0.04 0.49
C MET A 133 -6.60 -0.90 -0.49
N ILE A 134 -7.91 -0.85 -0.39
CA ILE A 134 -8.84 -1.56 -1.27
C ILE A 134 -9.67 -0.55 -2.05
N GLY A 135 -9.65 -0.69 -3.39
CA GLY A 135 -10.36 0.19 -4.32
C GLY A 135 -11.79 -0.28 -4.55
N TYR A 136 -12.69 0.68 -4.72
CA TYR A 136 -14.12 0.43 -4.97
C TYR A 136 -14.53 0.84 -6.39
N SER A 137 -13.94 1.90 -6.93
CA SER A 137 -14.33 2.49 -8.18
C SER A 137 -13.99 1.60 -9.38
N ASP A 138 -12.75 1.17 -9.44
CA ASP A 138 -12.25 0.44 -10.61
C ASP A 138 -12.75 -1.00 -10.60
N SER A 139 -12.86 -1.65 -9.44
CA SER A 139 -13.51 -2.96 -9.33
C SER A 139 -14.99 -2.92 -9.77
N ASN A 140 -15.72 -1.82 -9.47
CA ASN A 140 -17.09 -1.65 -9.93
C ASN A 140 -17.20 -1.45 -11.45
N LYS A 141 -16.27 -0.73 -12.07
CA LYS A 141 -16.20 -0.54 -13.52
C LYS A 141 -15.88 -1.84 -14.24
N ASP A 142 -15.01 -2.65 -13.62
CA ASP A 142 -14.50 -3.91 -14.15
C ASP A 142 -15.60 -4.99 -14.20
N SER A 143 -16.39 -5.16 -13.13
CA SER A 143 -17.27 -6.32 -12.98
C SER A 143 -18.72 -6.01 -12.56
N GLY A 144 -19.07 -4.76 -12.43
CA GLY A 144 -20.35 -4.32 -11.87
C GLY A 144 -20.41 -4.42 -10.35
N ILE A 145 -21.39 -3.70 -9.77
CA ILE A 145 -21.45 -3.45 -8.32
C ILE A 145 -21.59 -4.71 -7.46
N ALA A 146 -22.39 -5.69 -7.89
CA ALA A 146 -22.63 -6.90 -7.11
C ALA A 146 -21.36 -7.78 -7.05
N SER A 147 -20.73 -8.02 -8.18
CA SER A 147 -19.49 -8.80 -8.29
C SER A 147 -18.34 -8.12 -7.53
N ALA A 148 -18.16 -6.81 -7.73
CA ALA A 148 -17.14 -6.04 -7.02
C ALA A 148 -17.32 -6.07 -5.50
N ARG A 149 -18.57 -5.93 -5.00
CA ARG A 149 -18.87 -6.02 -3.56
C ARG A 149 -18.56 -7.40 -3.00
N TRP A 150 -18.87 -8.44 -3.76
CA TRP A 150 -18.56 -9.81 -3.36
C TRP A 150 -17.06 -10.08 -3.34
N ALA A 151 -16.33 -9.62 -4.36
CA ALA A 151 -14.86 -9.71 -4.41
C ALA A 151 -14.22 -8.96 -3.23
N LEU A 152 -14.66 -7.75 -2.94
CA LEU A 152 -14.22 -6.97 -1.77
C LEU A 152 -14.46 -7.71 -0.46
N GLN A 153 -15.63 -8.32 -0.27
CA GLN A 153 -15.95 -9.08 0.93
C GLN A 153 -15.02 -10.27 1.11
N LYS A 154 -14.85 -11.08 0.06
CA LYS A 154 -13.95 -12.24 0.07
C LYS A 154 -12.50 -11.85 0.33
N SER A 155 -12.02 -10.81 -0.36
CA SER A 155 -10.65 -10.32 -0.23
C SER A 155 -10.35 -9.86 1.19
N GLN A 156 -11.25 -9.09 1.81
CA GLN A 156 -11.07 -8.62 3.19
C GLN A 156 -10.93 -9.80 4.17
N ILE A 157 -11.78 -10.82 4.05
CA ILE A 157 -11.72 -12.02 4.90
C ILE A 157 -10.40 -12.76 4.71
N ALA A 158 -9.99 -12.95 3.45
CA ALA A 158 -8.76 -13.66 3.12
C ALA A 158 -7.52 -12.89 3.59
N LEU A 159 -7.48 -11.57 3.39
CA LEU A 159 -6.39 -10.70 3.87
C LEU A 159 -6.27 -10.74 5.40
N ALA A 160 -7.41 -10.66 6.12
CA ALA A 160 -7.41 -10.75 7.57
C ALA A 160 -6.89 -12.11 8.07
N LYS A 161 -7.29 -13.20 7.42
CA LYS A 161 -6.81 -14.55 7.73
C LYS A 161 -5.30 -14.67 7.47
N THR A 162 -4.82 -14.21 6.32
CA THR A 162 -3.40 -14.22 5.97
C THR A 162 -2.57 -13.44 6.98
N ALA A 163 -2.99 -12.23 7.33
CA ALA A 163 -2.28 -11.41 8.30
C ALA A 163 -2.22 -12.07 9.69
N ALA A 164 -3.32 -12.67 10.15
CA ALA A 164 -3.37 -13.38 11.42
C ALA A 164 -2.43 -14.59 11.45
N GLN A 165 -2.25 -15.31 10.35
CA GLN A 165 -1.32 -16.44 10.25
C GLN A 165 0.16 -16.04 10.41
N HIS A 166 0.48 -14.78 10.21
CA HIS A 166 1.83 -14.21 10.30
C HIS A 166 2.02 -13.26 11.49
N ASP A 167 1.08 -13.22 12.44
CA ASP A 167 1.07 -12.29 13.59
C ASP A 167 1.18 -10.81 13.18
N ILE A 168 0.60 -10.46 12.03
CA ILE A 168 0.59 -9.11 11.49
C ILE A 168 -0.75 -8.43 11.78
N LYS A 169 -0.70 -7.20 12.28
CA LYS A 169 -1.89 -6.34 12.45
C LYS A 169 -2.24 -5.69 11.12
N LEU A 170 -3.30 -6.19 10.49
CA LEU A 170 -3.82 -5.65 9.24
C LEU A 170 -4.67 -4.39 9.50
N PHE A 171 -4.43 -3.35 8.70
CA PHE A 171 -5.22 -2.12 8.66
C PHE A 171 -5.76 -1.91 7.25
N LEU A 172 -7.06 -2.05 7.08
CA LEU A 172 -7.69 -1.81 5.79
C LEU A 172 -7.99 -0.32 5.61
N PHE A 173 -7.58 0.21 4.47
CA PHE A 173 -7.89 1.56 4.01
C PHE A 173 -8.88 1.47 2.85
N HIS A 174 -10.11 1.91 3.09
CA HIS A 174 -11.18 1.83 2.10
C HIS A 174 -11.14 3.03 1.17
N GLY A 175 -10.71 2.80 -0.07
CA GLY A 175 -10.70 3.77 -1.15
C GLY A 175 -12.10 4.00 -1.74
N ARG A 176 -13.04 4.48 -0.91
CA ARG A 176 -14.38 4.78 -1.37
C ARG A 176 -14.37 6.10 -2.13
N GLY A 177 -14.63 6.05 -3.44
CA GLY A 177 -14.94 7.25 -4.20
C GLY A 177 -16.27 7.86 -3.74
N GLY A 178 -16.41 9.18 -3.84
CA GLY A 178 -17.61 9.91 -3.38
C GLY A 178 -18.93 9.41 -3.96
N THR A 179 -18.90 8.85 -5.16
CA THR A 179 -20.08 8.31 -5.85
C THR A 179 -20.54 6.94 -5.32
N ILE A 180 -19.69 6.18 -4.64
CA ILE A 180 -19.99 4.81 -4.22
C ILE A 180 -20.72 4.75 -2.88
N SER A 181 -20.49 5.73 -2.04
CA SER A 181 -21.28 5.92 -0.82
C SER A 181 -22.49 6.84 -1.03
N ARG A 182 -22.92 7.04 -2.29
CA ARG A 182 -24.01 7.94 -2.69
C ARG A 182 -24.97 8.25 -1.54
N GLY A 183 -24.80 9.43 -0.91
CA GLY A 183 -25.62 9.86 0.21
C GLY A 183 -25.01 9.59 1.60
N GLY A 184 -23.69 9.36 1.71
CA GLY A 184 -23.02 9.34 3.00
C GLY A 184 -23.56 8.25 3.92
N GLY A 185 -23.37 6.99 3.56
CA GLY A 185 -23.69 5.88 4.48
C GLY A 185 -23.01 6.14 5.82
N LYS A 186 -23.81 6.13 6.90
CA LYS A 186 -23.32 6.40 8.24
C LYS A 186 -22.12 5.50 8.54
N THR A 187 -21.06 6.03 9.13
CA THR A 187 -19.82 5.28 9.43
C THR A 187 -20.10 3.99 10.21
N HIS A 188 -21.07 4.01 11.14
CA HIS A 188 -21.45 2.81 11.87
C HIS A 188 -22.00 1.69 10.98
N THR A 189 -22.75 2.01 9.93
CA THR A 189 -23.25 1.01 8.97
C THR A 189 -22.10 0.38 8.18
N ALA A 190 -21.06 1.17 7.86
CA ALA A 190 -19.87 0.64 7.22
C ALA A 190 -19.09 -0.31 8.15
N VAL A 191 -19.00 0.02 9.42
CA VAL A 191 -18.38 -0.83 10.45
C VAL A 191 -19.17 -2.14 10.60
N LEU A 192 -20.49 -2.07 10.76
CA LEU A 192 -21.36 -3.24 10.91
C LEU A 192 -21.39 -4.14 9.65
N GLY A 193 -21.22 -3.55 8.46
CA GLY A 193 -21.18 -4.28 7.21
C GLY A 193 -19.80 -4.85 6.85
N SER A 194 -18.77 -4.58 7.65
CA SER A 194 -17.44 -5.13 7.42
C SER A 194 -17.32 -6.56 7.95
N PRO A 195 -16.58 -7.44 7.28
CA PRO A 195 -16.38 -8.80 7.76
C PRO A 195 -15.76 -8.83 9.16
N PRO A 196 -16.12 -9.80 10.01
CA PRO A 196 -15.49 -9.97 11.33
C PRO A 196 -13.95 -10.06 11.22
N GLY A 197 -13.23 -9.43 12.13
CA GLY A 197 -11.75 -9.44 12.16
C GLY A 197 -11.06 -8.49 11.18
N THR A 198 -11.82 -7.73 10.36
CA THR A 198 -11.24 -6.78 9.40
C THR A 198 -11.15 -5.35 9.96
N ILE A 199 -11.82 -5.07 11.07
CA ILE A 199 -11.72 -3.82 11.80
C ILE A 199 -11.08 -4.09 13.16
N ASN A 200 -9.83 -3.65 13.33
CA ASN A 200 -9.06 -3.82 14.56
C ASN A 200 -9.02 -2.52 15.36
N GLY A 201 -10.19 -1.95 15.65
CA GLY A 201 -10.31 -0.65 16.34
C GLY A 201 -9.93 0.55 15.48
N TYR A 202 -9.76 0.37 14.16
CA TYR A 202 -9.35 1.40 13.24
C TYR A 202 -10.06 1.23 11.89
N LEU A 203 -10.72 2.28 11.44
CA LEU A 203 -11.33 2.37 10.11
C LEU A 203 -10.78 3.61 9.40
N ARG A 204 -10.18 3.42 8.23
CA ARG A 204 -9.72 4.52 7.38
C ARG A 204 -10.47 4.48 6.06
N VAL A 205 -11.03 5.61 5.68
CA VAL A 205 -11.75 5.78 4.41
C VAL A 205 -11.26 7.04 3.69
N THR A 206 -11.31 7.04 2.36
CA THR A 206 -11.17 8.27 1.59
C THR A 206 -12.50 9.01 1.58
N GLU A 207 -12.43 10.33 1.66
CA GLU A 207 -13.56 11.23 1.36
C GLU A 207 -13.18 12.12 0.18
N GLN A 208 -14.07 12.27 -0.77
CA GLN A 208 -13.88 13.24 -1.86
C GLN A 208 -14.39 14.62 -1.43
N GLY A 209 -13.84 15.68 -2.08
CA GLY A 209 -14.14 17.06 -1.73
C GLY A 209 -15.62 17.42 -1.72
N GLU A 210 -16.43 16.83 -2.60
CA GLU A 210 -17.88 17.01 -2.63
C GLU A 210 -18.58 16.56 -1.33
N ILE A 211 -18.12 15.45 -0.74
CA ILE A 211 -18.66 14.95 0.54
C ILE A 211 -18.22 15.86 1.69
N ILE A 212 -16.99 16.36 1.65
CA ILE A 212 -16.46 17.29 2.66
C ILE A 212 -17.28 18.58 2.65
N ILE A 213 -17.53 19.16 1.48
CA ILE A 213 -18.34 20.38 1.33
C ILE A 213 -19.74 20.13 1.91
N LYS A 214 -20.39 19.03 1.57
CA LYS A 214 -21.73 18.69 2.08
C LYS A 214 -21.78 18.55 3.59
N LYS A 215 -20.76 17.93 4.22
CA LYS A 215 -20.67 17.78 5.68
C LYS A 215 -20.41 19.09 6.43
N ILE A 216 -19.79 20.07 5.77
CA ILE A 216 -19.49 21.38 6.37
C ILE A 216 -20.70 22.32 6.25
N SER A 217 -21.60 22.08 5.27
CA SER A 217 -22.78 22.90 5.02
C SER A 217 -24.02 22.44 5.80
N GLU A 218 -23.98 21.35 6.52
CA GLU A 218 -24.98 20.87 7.50
C GLU A 218 -24.57 21.26 8.93
#